data_06f0d87eae13bcc26c20064f9c4f9ed3
#
_entry.id   06f0d87eae13bcc26c20064f9c4f9ed3
#
_cell.length_a   1.000
_cell.length_b   1.000
_cell.length_c   1.000
_cell.angle_alpha   90.00
_cell.angle_beta   90.00
_cell.angle_gamma   90.00
#
_symmetry.space_group_name_H-M   'P 1'
#
loop_
_entity.id
_entity.type
_entity.pdbx_description
1 polymer ?
#
loop_
_entity_poly.entity_id
_entity_poly.type
_entity_poly.pdbx_seq_one_letter_code
_entity_poly.pdbx_strand_id
1 'polypeptide(L)'
;SNILNTFLYGGFINQELKDKWINASKVNNIINSEITNEINYNIKFIKSDLTFLISDKNHININLRQDMLKLILNGNSTYQEQLLEFDNSSLRATRYQQFKIGYNFHFRKNKIKFGTSYLRGNHNISLLINKGTLYTDINGQNIDLNYDILAFSTDTSSFNIFDNNGHGMAIDFATKISIGKSLINLYVKDLGFIKWNNNSINSFVDSSYNYSGIFIEDLYNFNDSLINFEDNFNYAINQNQYKSYIAADLGINFEKNFKHKKIKKIVTGINAKWHPLFDNNKLSFVKIKQGIIESNYKPQVFIITEIPRNNFDIISKIYYGGYVEDINLDVALKIERKISLILGTQSINQIISKKNRRFFSLYLRIIKKF
;
A
#
# COMPACT_ATOMS: atom_id res chain seq x y z
N SER A 1 19.76 -0.27 -7.50
CA SER A 1 20.24 -0.11 -6.11
C SER A 1 20.73 1.31 -5.80
N ASN A 2 21.23 2.05 -6.79
CA ASN A 2 21.72 3.43 -6.57
C ASN A 2 20.59 4.42 -6.29
N ILE A 3 19.38 4.21 -6.84
CA ILE A 3 18.21 5.06 -6.61
C ILE A 3 17.89 5.20 -5.12
N LEU A 4 17.68 4.07 -4.45
CA LEU A 4 17.33 4.06 -3.03
C LEU A 4 18.44 4.67 -2.16
N ASN A 5 19.70 4.38 -2.49
CA ASN A 5 20.84 4.94 -1.78
C ASN A 5 20.92 6.48 -1.95
N THR A 6 20.69 6.99 -3.16
CA THR A 6 20.69 8.43 -3.42
C THR A 6 19.57 9.15 -2.66
N PHE A 7 18.37 8.53 -2.57
CA PHE A 7 17.28 9.09 -1.77
C PHE A 7 17.52 9.02 -0.26
N LEU A 8 18.13 7.94 0.24
CA LEU A 8 18.32 7.73 1.68
C LEU A 8 19.53 8.50 2.24
N TYR A 9 20.58 8.63 1.46
CA TYR A 9 21.86 9.19 1.93
C TYR A 9 22.20 10.55 1.28
N GLY A 10 21.34 11.03 0.38
CA GLY A 10 21.61 12.20 -0.44
C GLY A 10 22.60 11.90 -1.56
N GLY A 11 22.75 12.84 -2.47
CA GLY A 11 23.69 12.76 -3.58
C GLY A 11 23.21 13.54 -4.79
N PHE A 12 24.15 13.85 -5.68
CA PHE A 12 23.85 14.52 -6.95
C PHE A 12 23.27 13.53 -7.95
N ILE A 13 22.12 13.85 -8.53
CA ILE A 13 21.47 13.04 -9.56
C ILE A 13 21.90 13.61 -10.91
N ASN A 14 22.95 13.01 -11.49
CA ASN A 14 23.43 13.38 -12.82
C ASN A 14 22.56 12.78 -13.94
N GLN A 15 22.74 13.21 -15.17
CA GLN A 15 21.95 12.78 -16.31
C GLN A 15 22.03 11.26 -16.54
N GLU A 16 23.21 10.67 -16.45
CA GLU A 16 23.40 9.22 -16.61
C GLU A 16 22.54 8.42 -15.61
N LEU A 17 22.44 8.89 -14.37
CA LEU A 17 21.62 8.26 -13.34
C LEU A 17 20.12 8.42 -13.62
N LYS A 18 19.67 9.59 -14.11
CA LYS A 18 18.29 9.84 -14.54
C LYS A 18 17.90 8.89 -15.68
N ASP A 19 18.71 8.82 -16.71
CA ASP A 19 18.48 7.97 -17.89
C ASP A 19 18.43 6.49 -17.48
N LYS A 20 19.31 6.07 -16.60
CA LYS A 20 19.31 4.72 -16.04
C LYS A 20 18.03 4.41 -15.28
N TRP A 21 17.47 5.36 -14.55
CA TRP A 21 16.22 5.18 -13.83
C TRP A 21 15.03 5.10 -14.78
N ILE A 22 14.97 6.00 -15.76
CA ILE A 22 13.90 6.02 -16.77
C ILE A 22 13.92 4.71 -17.57
N ASN A 23 15.07 4.28 -18.04
CA ASN A 23 15.23 3.05 -18.84
C ASN A 23 14.94 1.78 -18.03
N ALA A 24 15.18 1.79 -16.72
CA ALA A 24 14.84 0.66 -15.84
C ALA A 24 13.37 0.65 -15.38
N SER A 25 12.65 1.75 -15.58
CA SER A 25 11.25 1.88 -15.19
C SER A 25 10.32 1.17 -16.19
N LYS A 26 9.17 0.72 -15.69
CA LYS A 26 8.09 0.16 -16.50
C LYS A 26 7.08 1.25 -16.82
N VAL A 27 6.12 0.95 -17.71
CA VAL A 27 4.99 1.86 -17.97
C VAL A 27 4.30 2.27 -16.66
N ASN A 28 4.09 1.33 -15.74
CA ASN A 28 3.56 1.59 -14.40
C ASN A 28 4.58 1.13 -13.35
N ASN A 29 4.93 2.02 -12.42
CA ASN A 29 5.91 1.79 -11.37
C ASN A 29 5.24 1.88 -10.00
N ILE A 30 5.30 0.79 -9.25
CA ILE A 30 4.64 0.67 -7.95
C ILE A 30 5.69 0.81 -6.85
N ILE A 31 5.42 1.71 -5.91
CA ILE A 31 6.16 1.85 -4.66
C ILE A 31 5.17 1.58 -3.53
N ASN A 32 5.47 0.61 -2.68
CA ASN A 32 4.64 0.30 -1.52
C ASN A 32 5.48 0.23 -0.26
N SER A 33 4.99 0.83 0.81
CA SER A 33 5.55 0.74 2.15
C SER A 33 4.45 0.45 3.15
N GLU A 34 4.66 -0.54 4.01
CA GLU A 34 3.73 -0.91 5.07
C GLU A 34 4.51 -1.08 6.38
N ILE A 35 4.16 -0.28 7.39
CA ILE A 35 4.72 -0.36 8.73
C ILE A 35 3.56 -0.68 9.68
N THR A 36 3.66 -1.79 10.39
CA THR A 36 2.66 -2.21 11.36
C THR A 36 3.32 -2.54 12.69
N ASN A 37 2.90 -1.85 13.75
CA ASN A 37 3.21 -2.19 15.13
C ASN A 37 1.97 -2.79 15.77
N GLU A 38 2.09 -3.95 16.39
CA GLU A 38 0.94 -4.71 16.89
C GLU A 38 1.22 -5.32 18.24
N ILE A 39 0.27 -5.15 19.17
CA ILE A 39 0.21 -5.85 20.46
C ILE A 39 -1.04 -6.70 20.47
N ASN A 40 -0.89 -7.98 20.75
CA ASN A 40 -1.98 -8.95 20.75
C ASN A 40 -2.02 -9.71 22.09
N TYR A 41 -3.19 -9.75 22.71
CA TYR A 41 -3.45 -10.45 23.94
C TYR A 41 -4.60 -11.44 23.76
N ASN A 42 -4.39 -12.71 24.19
CA ASN A 42 -5.37 -13.77 24.02
C ASN A 42 -5.73 -14.38 25.38
N ILE A 43 -7.02 -14.43 25.67
CA ILE A 43 -7.59 -15.12 26.83
C ILE A 43 -8.22 -16.41 26.33
N LYS A 44 -7.81 -17.54 26.90
CA LYS A 44 -8.32 -18.86 26.52
C LYS A 44 -9.40 -19.34 27.48
N PHE A 45 -10.47 -19.85 26.90
CA PHE A 45 -11.51 -20.59 27.58
C PHE A 45 -11.58 -22.03 27.05
N ILE A 46 -12.39 -22.89 27.68
CA ILE A 46 -12.49 -24.32 27.30
C ILE A 46 -12.95 -24.51 25.85
N LYS A 47 -13.90 -23.68 25.37
CA LYS A 47 -14.50 -23.82 24.04
C LYS A 47 -14.32 -22.57 23.16
N SER A 48 -13.61 -21.57 23.64
CA SER A 48 -13.44 -20.31 22.93
C SER A 48 -12.14 -19.60 23.34
N ASP A 49 -11.73 -18.62 22.53
CA ASP A 49 -10.68 -17.68 22.87
C ASP A 49 -11.18 -16.26 22.61
N LEU A 50 -10.85 -15.34 23.50
CA LEU A 50 -11.05 -13.91 23.30
C LEU A 50 -9.71 -13.26 22.95
N THR A 51 -9.68 -12.46 21.90
CA THR A 51 -8.47 -11.80 21.42
C THR A 51 -8.65 -10.29 21.48
N PHE A 52 -7.72 -9.59 22.09
CA PHE A 52 -7.59 -8.15 22.04
C PHE A 52 -6.36 -7.78 21.24
N LEU A 53 -6.50 -6.86 20.29
CA LEU A 53 -5.39 -6.41 19.47
C LEU A 53 -5.42 -4.89 19.38
N ILE A 54 -4.26 -4.29 19.60
CA ILE A 54 -4.02 -2.87 19.35
C ILE A 54 -2.92 -2.79 18.31
N SER A 55 -3.15 -2.03 17.25
CA SER A 55 -2.13 -1.82 16.23
C SER A 55 -2.08 -0.38 15.74
N ASP A 56 -0.88 0.08 15.36
CA ASP A 56 -0.63 1.31 14.61
C ASP A 56 -0.15 0.90 13.22
N LYS A 57 -0.89 1.31 12.21
CA LYS A 57 -0.66 0.94 10.82
C LYS A 57 -0.40 2.17 9.97
N ASN A 58 0.68 2.12 9.22
CA ASN A 58 1.05 3.15 8.24
C ASN A 58 1.25 2.46 6.90
N HIS A 59 0.51 2.89 5.91
CA HIS A 59 0.51 2.33 4.57
C HIS A 59 0.70 3.42 3.54
N ILE A 60 1.70 3.27 2.68
CA ILE A 60 1.97 4.16 1.55
C ILE A 60 1.95 3.30 0.29
N ASN A 61 1.16 3.70 -0.68
CA ASN A 61 1.11 3.08 -2.00
C ASN A 61 1.15 4.16 -3.07
N ILE A 62 2.11 4.06 -3.97
CA ILE A 62 2.31 5.00 -5.08
C ILE A 62 2.34 4.18 -6.36
N ASN A 63 1.56 4.60 -7.34
CA ASN A 63 1.64 4.12 -8.70
C ASN A 63 2.01 5.30 -9.60
N LEU A 64 3.18 5.24 -10.22
CA LEU A 64 3.67 6.28 -11.11
C LEU A 64 3.80 5.74 -12.53
N ARG A 65 3.20 6.44 -13.48
CA ARG A 65 3.46 6.21 -14.89
C ARG A 65 4.89 6.62 -15.24
N GLN A 66 5.52 5.95 -16.21
CA GLN A 66 6.90 6.25 -16.62
C GLN A 66 7.06 7.71 -17.05
N ASP A 67 6.06 8.25 -17.76
CA ASP A 67 6.14 9.63 -18.24
C ASP A 67 6.08 10.67 -17.11
N MET A 68 5.40 10.34 -16.01
CA MET A 68 5.49 11.16 -14.78
C MET A 68 6.93 11.17 -14.23
N LEU A 69 7.61 10.02 -14.25
CA LEU A 69 9.00 9.94 -13.82
C LEU A 69 9.92 10.72 -14.76
N LYS A 70 9.69 10.65 -16.08
CA LYS A 70 10.42 11.44 -17.08
C LYS A 70 10.28 12.94 -16.81
N LEU A 71 9.02 13.40 -16.56
CA LEU A 71 8.74 14.80 -16.25
C LEU A 71 9.43 15.25 -14.96
N ILE A 72 9.35 14.47 -13.89
CA ILE A 72 9.99 14.78 -12.60
C ILE A 72 11.51 14.88 -12.70
N LEU A 73 12.14 14.01 -13.46
CA LEU A 73 13.60 13.94 -13.56
C LEU A 73 14.21 14.92 -14.55
N ASN A 74 13.58 15.13 -15.69
CA ASN A 74 14.17 15.88 -16.81
C ASN A 74 13.42 17.17 -17.17
N GLY A 75 12.19 17.35 -16.63
CA GLY A 75 11.31 18.45 -17.05
C GLY A 75 10.67 18.19 -18.41
N ASN A 76 9.82 19.12 -18.84
CA ASN A 76 9.07 19.02 -20.10
C ASN A 76 9.91 19.38 -21.34
N SER A 77 10.92 20.24 -21.21
CA SER A 77 11.75 20.71 -22.33
C SER A 77 12.51 19.59 -23.06
N THR A 78 12.82 18.51 -22.36
CA THR A 78 13.49 17.32 -22.94
C THR A 78 12.55 16.51 -23.84
N TYR A 79 11.24 16.68 -23.68
CA TYR A 79 10.20 15.89 -24.35
C TYR A 79 9.29 16.76 -25.25
N GLN A 80 9.86 17.79 -25.86
CA GLN A 80 9.17 18.59 -26.87
C GLN A 80 8.66 17.72 -28.01
N GLU A 81 7.50 18.07 -28.57
CA GLU A 81 6.77 17.33 -29.60
C GLU A 81 6.36 15.89 -29.20
N GLN A 82 6.44 15.54 -27.90
CA GLN A 82 5.99 14.28 -27.38
C GLN A 82 4.82 14.49 -26.43
N LEU A 83 3.81 13.64 -26.56
CA LEU A 83 2.71 13.59 -25.60
C LEU A 83 3.13 12.72 -24.41
N LEU A 84 3.26 13.34 -23.24
CA LEU A 84 3.47 12.62 -21.98
C LEU A 84 2.13 12.25 -21.36
N GLU A 85 1.97 11.00 -20.92
CA GLU A 85 0.75 10.46 -20.33
C GLU A 85 0.95 10.13 -18.85
N PHE A 86 0.02 10.59 -18.01
CA PHE A 86 0.07 10.38 -16.56
C PHE A 86 -1.13 9.58 -16.02
N ASP A 87 -1.96 9.06 -16.90
CA ASP A 87 -3.19 8.35 -16.58
C ASP A 87 -2.97 7.25 -15.56
N ASN A 88 -3.91 7.12 -14.62
CA ASN A 88 -3.87 6.13 -13.54
C ASN A 88 -2.67 6.23 -12.59
N SER A 89 -1.92 7.34 -12.61
CA SER A 89 -0.97 7.63 -11.55
C SER A 89 -1.71 7.92 -10.27
N SER A 90 -1.24 7.36 -9.15
CA SER A 90 -1.93 7.49 -7.86
C SER A 90 -0.97 7.49 -6.69
N LEU A 91 -1.36 8.20 -5.64
CA LEU A 91 -0.70 8.22 -4.34
C LEU A 91 -1.74 7.93 -3.27
N ARG A 92 -1.42 7.04 -2.35
CA ARG A 92 -2.15 6.87 -1.09
C ARG A 92 -1.17 6.78 0.06
N ALA A 93 -1.37 7.59 1.07
CA ALA A 93 -0.70 7.49 2.36
C ALA A 93 -1.77 7.51 3.44
N THR A 94 -1.88 6.44 4.23
CA THR A 94 -2.89 6.31 5.27
C THR A 94 -2.25 5.82 6.56
N ARG A 95 -2.50 6.50 7.66
CA ARG A 95 -2.13 6.08 9.01
C ARG A 95 -3.35 6.01 9.90
N TYR A 96 -3.47 4.92 10.66
CA TYR A 96 -4.54 4.71 11.61
C TYR A 96 -4.15 3.76 12.73
N GLN A 97 -4.81 3.91 13.87
CA GLN A 97 -4.76 2.97 14.97
C GLN A 97 -6.00 2.09 14.95
N GLN A 98 -5.81 0.82 15.28
CA GLN A 98 -6.87 -0.17 15.29
C GLN A 98 -6.96 -0.82 16.66
N PHE A 99 -8.17 -0.84 17.23
CA PHE A 99 -8.52 -1.51 18.47
C PHE A 99 -9.50 -2.62 18.14
N LYS A 100 -9.03 -3.86 18.19
CA LYS A 100 -9.79 -5.04 17.74
C LYS A 100 -10.13 -5.95 18.91
N ILE A 101 -11.38 -6.42 18.92
CA ILE A 101 -11.84 -7.51 19.76
C ILE A 101 -12.22 -8.66 18.83
N GLY A 102 -11.67 -9.84 19.10
CA GLY A 102 -11.94 -11.04 18.32
C GLY A 102 -12.41 -12.17 19.23
N TYR A 103 -13.42 -12.90 18.79
CA TYR A 103 -13.92 -14.08 19.46
C TYR A 103 -13.72 -15.30 18.56
N ASN A 104 -13.04 -16.34 19.08
CA ASN A 104 -12.81 -17.60 18.42
C ASN A 104 -13.65 -18.68 19.08
N PHE A 105 -14.57 -19.25 18.34
CA PHE A 105 -15.38 -20.37 18.78
C PHE A 105 -14.79 -21.69 18.28
N HIS A 106 -14.64 -22.66 19.19
CA HIS A 106 -14.10 -23.99 18.88
C HIS A 106 -15.25 -25.01 18.87
N PHE A 107 -15.51 -25.56 17.70
CA PHE A 107 -16.51 -26.61 17.54
C PHE A 107 -15.87 -27.92 17.04
N ARG A 108 -15.73 -28.90 17.90
CA ARG A 108 -14.99 -30.13 17.63
C ARG A 108 -13.54 -29.81 17.19
N LYS A 109 -13.19 -30.14 15.92
CA LYS A 109 -11.88 -29.83 15.33
C LYS A 109 -11.88 -28.55 14.49
N ASN A 110 -13.02 -27.89 14.39
CA ASN A 110 -13.18 -26.67 13.58
C ASN A 110 -13.10 -25.43 14.47
N LYS A 111 -12.75 -24.30 13.86
CA LYS A 111 -12.71 -23.00 14.53
C LYS A 111 -13.37 -21.96 13.65
N ILE A 112 -14.19 -21.12 14.27
CA ILE A 112 -14.76 -19.95 13.61
C ILE A 112 -14.30 -18.73 14.40
N LYS A 113 -13.85 -17.72 13.72
CA LYS A 113 -13.40 -16.46 14.30
C LYS A 113 -14.24 -15.31 13.74
N PHE A 114 -14.73 -14.48 14.62
CA PHE A 114 -15.28 -13.17 14.32
C PHE A 114 -14.44 -12.10 15.01
N GLY A 115 -14.29 -10.97 14.39
CA GLY A 115 -13.62 -9.81 14.97
C GLY A 115 -14.32 -8.54 14.57
N THR A 116 -14.31 -7.57 15.45
CA THR A 116 -14.71 -6.20 15.16
C THR A 116 -13.62 -5.25 15.64
N SER A 117 -13.44 -4.16 14.93
CA SER A 117 -12.43 -3.16 15.24
C SER A 117 -13.03 -1.77 15.22
N TYR A 118 -12.64 -0.97 16.18
CA TYR A 118 -12.70 0.48 16.09
C TYR A 118 -11.41 0.99 15.45
N LEU A 119 -11.53 1.93 14.51
CA LEU A 119 -10.43 2.55 13.79
C LEU A 119 -10.38 4.02 14.15
N ARG A 120 -9.22 4.48 14.61
CA ARG A 120 -8.92 5.90 14.81
C ARG A 120 -8.02 6.35 13.67
N GLY A 121 -8.54 7.16 12.75
CA GLY A 121 -7.81 7.71 11.62
C GLY A 121 -6.92 8.86 12.03
N ASN A 122 -5.62 8.75 11.78
CA ASN A 122 -4.69 9.84 12.05
C ASN A 122 -4.54 10.72 10.81
N HIS A 123 -4.08 10.16 9.69
CA HIS A 123 -3.83 10.89 8.45
C HIS A 123 -4.22 10.07 7.24
N ASN A 124 -4.74 10.75 6.22
CA ASN A 124 -4.95 10.19 4.91
C ASN A 124 -4.66 11.22 3.82
N ILE A 125 -3.89 10.82 2.84
CA ILE A 125 -3.70 11.54 1.59
C ILE A 125 -3.96 10.55 0.48
N SER A 126 -4.85 10.89 -0.44
CA SER A 126 -5.17 10.07 -1.61
C SER A 126 -5.29 10.97 -2.82
N LEU A 127 -4.54 10.66 -3.86
CA LEU A 127 -4.55 11.37 -5.14
C LEU A 127 -4.65 10.34 -6.26
N LEU A 128 -5.51 10.60 -7.22
CA LEU A 128 -5.66 9.81 -8.44
C LEU A 128 -5.71 10.75 -9.64
N ILE A 129 -4.86 10.51 -10.60
CA ILE A 129 -4.91 11.13 -11.93
C ILE A 129 -5.67 10.15 -12.83
N ASN A 130 -6.98 10.39 -13.05
CA ASN A 130 -7.80 9.57 -13.96
C ASN A 130 -7.32 9.74 -15.40
N LYS A 131 -7.08 10.99 -15.80
CA LYS A 131 -6.49 11.39 -17.06
C LYS A 131 -5.46 12.46 -16.80
N GLY A 132 -4.36 12.40 -17.50
CA GLY A 132 -3.32 13.43 -17.43
C GLY A 132 -2.45 13.35 -18.66
N THR A 133 -2.40 14.45 -19.44
CA THR A 133 -1.51 14.55 -20.60
C THR A 133 -0.82 15.90 -20.60
N LEU A 134 0.45 15.91 -20.98
CA LEU A 134 1.24 17.10 -21.20
C LEU A 134 1.87 17.05 -22.59
N TYR A 135 1.65 18.07 -23.38
CA TYR A 135 2.33 18.29 -24.66
C TYR A 135 3.07 19.63 -24.60
N THR A 136 4.29 19.65 -25.08
CA THR A 136 5.12 20.85 -25.21
C THR A 136 5.54 20.97 -26.67
N ASP A 137 5.30 22.12 -27.30
CA ASP A 137 5.70 22.34 -28.69
C ASP A 137 7.24 22.44 -28.85
N ILE A 138 7.72 22.43 -30.10
CA ILE A 138 9.15 22.42 -30.43
C ILE A 138 9.91 23.63 -29.90
N ASN A 139 9.24 24.75 -29.73
CA ASN A 139 9.86 25.99 -29.24
C ASN A 139 9.67 26.17 -27.73
N GLY A 140 8.90 25.29 -27.08
CA GLY A 140 8.52 25.40 -25.69
C GLY A 140 7.57 26.58 -25.38
N GLN A 141 7.05 27.25 -26.41
CA GLN A 141 6.18 28.40 -26.26
C GLN A 141 4.77 28.01 -25.87
N ASN A 142 4.28 26.87 -26.36
CA ASN A 142 2.97 26.34 -26.01
C ASN A 142 3.11 25.06 -25.19
N ILE A 143 2.36 25.00 -24.12
CA ILE A 143 2.24 23.83 -23.27
C ILE A 143 0.76 23.53 -23.08
N ASP A 144 0.31 22.37 -23.57
CA ASP A 144 -1.04 21.88 -23.37
C ASP A 144 -1.06 20.86 -22.24
N LEU A 145 -1.80 21.14 -21.19
CA LEU A 145 -2.01 20.26 -20.05
C LEU A 145 -3.49 19.92 -19.94
N ASN A 146 -3.83 18.64 -20.05
CA ASN A 146 -5.18 18.15 -19.76
C ASN A 146 -5.12 17.25 -18.53
N TYR A 147 -6.05 17.43 -17.60
CA TYR A 147 -6.03 16.69 -16.34
C TYR A 147 -7.43 16.48 -15.77
N ASP A 148 -7.64 15.27 -15.24
CA ASP A 148 -8.75 14.87 -14.40
C ASP A 148 -8.15 14.25 -13.13
N ILE A 149 -8.22 15.00 -12.04
CA ILE A 149 -7.56 14.69 -10.79
C ILE A 149 -8.57 14.64 -9.65
N LEU A 150 -8.51 13.55 -8.87
CA LEU A 150 -9.20 13.42 -7.59
C LEU A 150 -8.17 13.48 -6.46
N ALA A 151 -8.36 14.38 -5.52
CA ALA A 151 -7.50 14.51 -4.35
C ALA A 151 -8.33 14.58 -3.07
N PHE A 152 -7.90 13.83 -2.07
CA PHE A 152 -8.48 13.81 -0.74
C PHE A 152 -7.35 13.89 0.29
N SER A 153 -7.48 14.76 1.26
CA SER A 153 -6.52 14.90 2.33
C SER A 153 -7.23 15.19 3.65
N THR A 154 -6.71 14.63 4.73
CA THR A 154 -7.06 15.11 6.07
C THR A 154 -6.34 16.43 6.34
N ASP A 155 -6.73 17.12 7.41
CA ASP A 155 -5.99 18.26 7.92
C ASP A 155 -4.52 17.86 8.15
N THR A 156 -3.62 18.57 7.50
CA THR A 156 -2.16 18.34 7.55
C THR A 156 -1.43 19.37 8.41
N SER A 157 -2.15 20.20 9.16
CA SER A 157 -1.57 21.24 10.04
C SER A 157 -0.66 20.65 11.11
N SER A 158 -0.87 19.38 11.48
CA SER A 158 0.01 18.61 12.35
C SER A 158 0.14 17.17 11.88
N PHE A 159 1.33 16.56 12.02
CA PHE A 159 1.58 15.14 11.78
C PHE A 159 1.89 14.42 13.10
N ASN A 160 0.96 14.48 14.05
CA ASN A 160 1.15 13.85 15.35
C ASN A 160 0.56 12.41 15.32
N ILE A 161 1.23 11.49 16.03
CA ILE A 161 0.76 10.11 16.23
C ILE A 161 -0.63 10.08 16.91
N PHE A 162 -0.94 11.08 17.71
CA PHE A 162 -2.17 11.17 18.47
C PHE A 162 -3.29 11.95 17.78
N ASP A 163 -3.06 12.45 16.56
CA ASP A 163 -4.11 13.14 15.81
C ASP A 163 -5.31 12.23 15.58
N ASN A 164 -6.49 12.83 15.64
CA ASN A 164 -7.76 12.14 15.47
C ASN A 164 -8.58 12.84 14.40
N ASN A 165 -8.27 12.53 13.15
CA ASN A 165 -8.88 13.13 11.97
C ASN A 165 -10.02 12.29 11.39
N GLY A 166 -10.30 11.11 11.98
CA GLY A 166 -11.36 10.25 11.50
C GLY A 166 -11.65 9.06 12.41
N HIS A 167 -12.83 8.50 12.24
CA HIS A 167 -13.31 7.31 12.96
C HIS A 167 -13.83 6.28 11.99
N GLY A 168 -13.63 5.02 12.31
CA GLY A 168 -14.07 3.96 11.44
C GLY A 168 -14.29 2.65 12.16
N MET A 169 -14.69 1.66 11.37
CA MET A 169 -14.87 0.29 11.84
C MET A 169 -14.38 -0.70 10.81
N ALA A 170 -13.99 -1.89 11.29
CA ALA A 170 -13.68 -3.02 10.45
C ALA A 170 -14.18 -4.31 11.08
N ILE A 171 -14.41 -5.31 10.22
CA ILE A 171 -14.83 -6.64 10.63
C ILE A 171 -13.84 -7.68 10.10
N ASP A 172 -13.70 -8.75 10.87
CA ASP A 172 -12.93 -9.94 10.51
C ASP A 172 -13.85 -11.16 10.55
N PHE A 173 -13.63 -12.05 9.61
CA PHE A 173 -14.19 -13.39 9.63
C PHE A 173 -13.12 -14.39 9.25
N ALA A 174 -13.01 -15.50 9.97
CA ALA A 174 -12.17 -16.62 9.56
C ALA A 174 -12.81 -17.95 10.01
N THR A 175 -12.62 -18.96 9.19
CA THR A 175 -13.00 -20.33 9.56
C THR A 175 -11.86 -21.30 9.26
N LYS A 176 -11.62 -22.21 10.21
CA LYS A 176 -10.71 -23.33 10.07
C LYS A 176 -11.51 -24.63 10.10
N ILE A 177 -11.49 -25.36 9.01
CA ILE A 177 -12.21 -26.62 8.81
C ILE A 177 -11.21 -27.77 8.78
N SER A 178 -11.40 -28.75 9.65
CA SER A 178 -10.54 -29.94 9.70
C SER A 178 -11.02 -31.02 8.75
N ILE A 179 -10.17 -31.45 7.84
CA ILE A 179 -10.43 -32.53 6.88
C ILE A 179 -9.35 -33.58 7.06
N GLY A 180 -9.68 -34.65 7.79
CA GLY A 180 -8.71 -35.69 8.14
C GLY A 180 -7.52 -35.12 8.95
N LYS A 181 -6.31 -35.17 8.37
CA LYS A 181 -5.06 -34.65 8.98
C LYS A 181 -4.72 -33.24 8.48
N SER A 182 -5.59 -32.62 7.70
CA SER A 182 -5.37 -31.32 7.08
C SER A 182 -6.39 -30.30 7.55
N LEU A 183 -6.08 -29.01 7.38
CA LEU A 183 -6.95 -27.90 7.72
C LEU A 183 -7.14 -27.01 6.50
N ILE A 184 -8.37 -26.61 6.22
CA ILE A 184 -8.67 -25.53 5.29
C ILE A 184 -8.97 -24.28 6.13
N ASN A 185 -8.35 -23.17 5.79
CA ASN A 185 -8.58 -21.89 6.42
C ASN A 185 -9.04 -20.88 5.39
N LEU A 186 -10.25 -20.32 5.61
CA LEU A 186 -10.81 -19.21 4.83
C LEU A 186 -10.81 -17.99 5.72
N TYR A 187 -10.44 -16.83 5.21
CA TYR A 187 -10.45 -15.61 6.00
C TYR A 187 -10.71 -14.36 5.18
N VAL A 188 -11.34 -13.41 5.84
CA VAL A 188 -11.47 -12.00 5.49
C VAL A 188 -11.04 -11.22 6.72
N LYS A 189 -10.09 -10.32 6.60
CA LYS A 189 -9.58 -9.51 7.71
C LYS A 189 -9.61 -8.05 7.33
N ASP A 190 -9.88 -7.20 8.32
CA ASP A 190 -9.84 -5.75 8.20
C ASP A 190 -10.76 -5.20 7.08
N LEU A 191 -11.91 -5.86 6.84
CA LEU A 191 -12.90 -5.32 5.92
C LEU A 191 -13.59 -4.12 6.57
N GLY A 192 -13.16 -2.91 6.19
CA GLY A 192 -13.60 -1.71 6.90
C GLY A 192 -13.27 -0.41 6.20
N PHE A 193 -13.66 0.66 6.85
CA PHE A 193 -13.49 2.02 6.35
C PHE A 193 -13.23 3.00 7.50
N ILE A 194 -12.69 4.18 7.16
CA ILE A 194 -12.56 5.34 8.03
C ILE A 194 -13.33 6.50 7.40
N LYS A 195 -14.18 7.14 8.20
CA LYS A 195 -14.85 8.39 7.88
C LYS A 195 -14.01 9.53 8.45
N TRP A 196 -13.48 10.36 7.58
CA TRP A 196 -12.65 11.50 7.92
C TRP A 196 -13.51 12.71 8.28
N ASN A 197 -12.98 13.61 9.10
CA ASN A 197 -13.71 14.74 9.68
C ASN A 197 -14.04 15.84 8.64
N ASN A 198 -14.77 16.86 9.07
CA ASN A 198 -15.21 17.98 8.21
C ASN A 198 -14.07 18.91 7.78
N ASN A 199 -12.92 18.88 8.48
CA ASN A 199 -11.75 19.68 8.11
C ASN A 199 -10.94 19.03 6.99
N SER A 200 -11.42 17.88 6.50
CA SER A 200 -10.79 17.19 5.40
C SER A 200 -11.05 17.91 4.07
N ILE A 201 -10.05 17.89 3.22
CA ILE A 201 -10.07 18.55 1.91
C ILE A 201 -10.43 17.51 0.84
N ASN A 202 -11.40 17.86 0.01
CA ASN A 202 -11.77 17.12 -1.19
C ASN A 202 -11.61 18.04 -2.38
N SER A 203 -10.83 17.65 -3.35
CA SER A 203 -10.68 18.39 -4.60
C SER A 203 -10.96 17.47 -5.77
N PHE A 204 -11.78 17.95 -6.68
CA PHE A 204 -12.03 17.35 -7.96
C PHE A 204 -11.75 18.39 -9.03
N VAL A 205 -10.88 18.06 -9.96
CA VAL A 205 -10.45 18.96 -11.00
C VAL A 205 -10.45 18.21 -12.33
N ASP A 206 -11.31 18.63 -13.25
CA ASP A 206 -11.37 18.16 -14.63
C ASP A 206 -11.26 19.39 -15.52
N SER A 207 -10.09 19.61 -16.12
CA SER A 207 -9.81 20.83 -16.86
C SER A 207 -8.70 20.64 -17.90
N SER A 208 -8.58 21.62 -18.76
CA SER A 208 -7.46 21.79 -19.67
C SER A 208 -6.84 23.15 -19.46
N TYR A 209 -5.53 23.19 -19.55
CA TYR A 209 -4.76 24.41 -19.47
C TYR A 209 -3.83 24.51 -20.67
N ASN A 210 -3.89 25.65 -21.37
CA ASN A 210 -2.98 25.98 -22.45
C ASN A 210 -2.13 27.19 -22.03
N TYR A 211 -0.83 26.99 -22.00
CA TYR A 211 0.12 28.06 -21.77
C TYR A 211 0.77 28.44 -23.08
N SER A 212 0.59 29.68 -23.53
CA SER A 212 1.10 30.24 -24.81
C SER A 212 2.30 31.17 -24.63
N GLY A 213 3.03 31.00 -23.52
CA GLY A 213 4.16 31.88 -23.19
C GLY A 213 3.75 33.19 -22.54
N ILE A 214 4.74 33.93 -22.08
CA ILE A 214 4.59 35.29 -21.56
C ILE A 214 5.32 36.23 -22.53
N PHE A 215 4.58 37.18 -23.12
CA PHE A 215 5.18 38.22 -23.90
C PHE A 215 5.70 39.30 -22.94
N ILE A 216 7.02 39.50 -22.90
CA ILE A 216 7.66 40.53 -22.08
C ILE A 216 8.04 41.67 -22.98
N GLU A 217 7.28 42.77 -22.91
CA GLU A 217 7.58 44.01 -23.68
C GLU A 217 8.81 44.73 -23.12
N ASP A 218 9.03 44.69 -21.84
CA ASP A 218 10.16 45.38 -21.18
C ASP A 218 10.75 44.50 -20.10
N LEU A 219 11.99 44.03 -20.33
CA LEU A 219 12.76 43.19 -19.39
C LEU A 219 13.15 43.93 -18.10
N TYR A 220 13.21 45.28 -18.13
CA TYR A 220 13.59 46.05 -16.98
C TYR A 220 12.44 46.36 -16.04
N ASN A 221 11.20 46.26 -16.51
CA ASN A 221 9.97 46.46 -15.74
C ASN A 221 9.18 45.17 -15.54
N PHE A 222 9.85 44.01 -15.61
CA PHE A 222 9.24 42.73 -15.39
C PHE A 222 8.76 42.61 -13.94
N ASN A 223 7.45 42.51 -13.76
CA ASN A 223 6.82 42.30 -12.46
C ASN A 223 6.42 40.86 -12.27
N ASP A 224 6.90 40.18 -11.21
CA ASP A 224 6.61 38.78 -10.87
C ASP A 224 5.10 38.48 -10.77
N SER A 225 4.24 39.52 -10.62
CA SER A 225 2.79 39.39 -10.60
C SER A 225 2.18 38.89 -11.91
N LEU A 226 2.93 38.91 -13.04
CA LEU A 226 2.48 38.36 -14.33
C LEU A 226 2.55 36.81 -14.37
N ILE A 227 3.20 36.18 -13.39
CA ILE A 227 3.33 34.72 -13.33
C ILE A 227 2.42 34.12 -12.23
N ASN A 228 1.19 34.57 -12.14
CA ASN A 228 0.20 33.95 -11.26
C ASN A 228 -0.31 32.64 -11.88
N PHE A 229 0.52 31.58 -11.82
CA PHE A 229 0.11 30.25 -12.24
C PHE A 229 -1.08 29.74 -11.45
N GLU A 230 -1.24 30.14 -10.19
CA GLU A 230 -2.32 29.68 -9.30
C GLU A 230 -3.71 30.11 -9.78
N ASP A 231 -3.86 31.30 -10.35
CA ASP A 231 -5.15 31.83 -10.80
C ASP A 231 -5.69 31.13 -12.08
N ASN A 232 -4.83 30.41 -12.79
CA ASN A 232 -5.17 29.71 -14.02
C ASN A 232 -5.65 28.27 -13.81
N PHE A 233 -5.50 27.74 -12.61
CA PHE A 233 -5.99 26.40 -12.27
C PHE A 233 -7.37 26.50 -11.62
N ASN A 234 -8.41 26.17 -12.35
CA ASN A 234 -9.76 26.02 -11.80
C ASN A 234 -9.81 24.78 -10.91
N TYR A 235 -9.50 24.93 -9.62
CA TYR A 235 -9.67 23.88 -8.64
C TYR A 235 -10.69 24.27 -7.59
N ALA A 236 -11.66 23.42 -7.36
CA ALA A 236 -12.59 23.56 -6.27
C ALA A 236 -12.05 22.79 -5.04
N ILE A 237 -11.61 23.54 -4.04
CA ILE A 237 -11.30 22.97 -2.73
C ILE A 237 -12.56 22.99 -1.89
N ASN A 238 -13.09 21.81 -1.58
CA ASN A 238 -14.23 21.67 -0.68
C ASN A 238 -13.76 21.06 0.65
N GLN A 239 -14.12 21.67 1.76
CA GLN A 239 -13.94 21.08 3.08
C GLN A 239 -15.17 20.27 3.44
N ASN A 240 -15.06 18.95 3.37
CA ASN A 240 -16.16 18.04 3.65
C ASN A 240 -15.65 16.71 4.19
N GLN A 241 -16.51 16.00 4.92
CA GLN A 241 -16.26 14.62 5.29
C GLN A 241 -16.14 13.73 4.06
N TYR A 242 -15.22 12.80 4.10
CA TYR A 242 -15.16 11.72 3.12
C TYR A 242 -14.87 10.38 3.79
N LYS A 243 -15.02 9.31 3.05
CA LYS A 243 -14.79 7.95 3.50
C LYS A 243 -13.70 7.30 2.66
N SER A 244 -12.75 6.64 3.33
CA SER A 244 -11.78 5.78 2.64
C SER A 244 -11.82 4.37 3.21
N TYR A 245 -11.58 3.37 2.35
CA TYR A 245 -11.46 1.98 2.78
C TYR A 245 -10.04 1.69 3.27
N ILE A 246 -9.92 0.82 4.27
CA ILE A 246 -8.64 0.25 4.66
C ILE A 246 -8.36 -1.01 3.84
N ALA A 247 -7.10 -1.44 3.78
CA ALA A 247 -6.73 -2.65 3.06
C ALA A 247 -7.29 -3.90 3.77
N ALA A 248 -8.21 -4.59 3.12
CA ALA A 248 -8.75 -5.86 3.58
C ALA A 248 -7.95 -7.03 3.00
N ASP A 249 -7.58 -8.00 3.85
CA ASP A 249 -6.91 -9.24 3.43
C ASP A 249 -7.93 -10.36 3.27
N LEU A 250 -7.92 -11.00 2.11
CA LEU A 250 -8.78 -12.12 1.75
C LEU A 250 -7.91 -13.34 1.45
N GLY A 251 -8.30 -14.52 1.90
CA GLY A 251 -7.51 -15.69 1.53
C GLY A 251 -8.13 -17.03 1.85
N ILE A 252 -7.60 -18.01 1.13
CA ILE A 252 -7.82 -19.43 1.35
C ILE A 252 -6.49 -20.14 1.43
N ASN A 253 -6.30 -20.97 2.45
CA ASN A 253 -5.12 -21.82 2.53
C ASN A 253 -5.45 -23.21 3.04
N PHE A 254 -4.60 -24.13 2.64
CA PHE A 254 -4.60 -25.52 3.04
C PHE A 254 -3.35 -25.77 3.89
N GLU A 255 -3.55 -26.27 5.10
CA GLU A 255 -2.49 -26.55 6.08
C GLU A 255 -2.43 -28.06 6.35
N LYS A 256 -1.23 -28.63 6.31
CA LYS A 256 -0.97 -30.02 6.68
C LYS A 256 0.18 -30.09 7.65
N ASN A 257 -0.07 -30.71 8.80
CA ASN A 257 0.93 -30.97 9.84
C ASN A 257 1.53 -32.37 9.67
N PHE A 258 2.84 -32.46 9.81
CA PHE A 258 3.59 -33.69 9.69
C PHE A 258 4.24 -34.02 11.03
N LYS A 259 4.28 -35.30 11.38
CA LYS A 259 5.06 -35.81 12.53
C LYS A 259 6.50 -36.18 12.15
N HIS A 260 7.03 -35.57 11.09
CA HIS A 260 8.33 -35.92 10.55
C HIS A 260 9.42 -35.00 11.06
N LYS A 261 10.62 -35.55 11.36
CA LYS A 261 11.77 -34.78 11.90
C LYS A 261 12.27 -33.67 10.96
N LYS A 262 12.00 -33.77 9.62
CA LYS A 262 12.50 -32.82 8.62
C LYS A 262 11.51 -31.70 8.32
N ILE A 263 10.20 -31.94 8.39
CA ILE A 263 9.16 -30.95 8.05
C ILE A 263 8.06 -31.04 9.10
N LYS A 264 7.75 -29.95 9.77
CA LYS A 264 6.71 -29.85 10.78
C LYS A 264 5.36 -29.49 10.17
N LYS A 265 5.35 -28.57 9.20
CA LYS A 265 4.12 -28.06 8.59
C LYS A 265 4.35 -27.55 7.17
N ILE A 266 3.35 -27.77 6.32
CA ILE A 266 3.24 -27.13 5.00
C ILE A 266 1.89 -26.39 4.95
N VAL A 267 1.92 -25.17 4.44
CA VAL A 267 0.72 -24.36 4.14
C VAL A 267 0.84 -23.90 2.70
N THR A 268 -0.19 -24.13 1.91
CA THR A 268 -0.31 -23.59 0.54
C THR A 268 -1.60 -22.82 0.41
N GLY A 269 -1.63 -21.80 -0.42
CA GLY A 269 -2.84 -21.01 -0.55
C GLY A 269 -2.74 -19.85 -1.50
N ILE A 270 -3.84 -19.10 -1.53
CA ILE A 270 -3.98 -17.86 -2.29
C ILE A 270 -4.47 -16.79 -1.32
N ASN A 271 -3.89 -15.61 -1.41
CA ASN A 271 -4.39 -14.41 -0.76
C ASN A 271 -4.48 -13.24 -1.73
N ALA A 272 -5.36 -12.30 -1.40
CA ALA A 272 -5.54 -11.06 -2.13
C ALA A 272 -5.77 -9.91 -1.14
N LYS A 273 -5.46 -8.69 -1.54
CA LYS A 273 -5.84 -7.47 -0.82
C LYS A 273 -6.94 -6.74 -1.61
N TRP A 274 -7.96 -6.30 -0.90
CA TRP A 274 -8.99 -5.41 -1.45
C TRP A 274 -8.82 -4.04 -0.82
N HIS A 275 -8.46 -3.05 -1.62
CA HIS A 275 -8.15 -1.70 -1.13
C HIS A 275 -8.53 -0.66 -2.19
N PRO A 276 -9.84 -0.38 -2.38
CA PRO A 276 -10.30 0.60 -3.34
C PRO A 276 -9.78 1.99 -2.99
N LEU A 277 -9.43 2.78 -4.00
CA LEU A 277 -8.87 4.12 -3.82
C LEU A 277 -9.92 5.08 -3.24
N PHE A 278 -11.15 5.02 -3.73
CA PHE A 278 -12.21 5.96 -3.36
C PHE A 278 -13.54 5.25 -3.11
N ASP A 279 -14.34 5.85 -2.23
CA ASP A 279 -15.74 5.49 -2.04
C ASP A 279 -16.60 6.34 -3.01
N ASN A 280 -16.93 5.79 -4.16
CA ASN A 280 -18.07 6.31 -4.90
C ASN A 280 -19.31 5.58 -4.40
N ASN A 281 -20.28 6.30 -3.90
CA ASN A 281 -21.55 5.85 -3.27
C ASN A 281 -22.41 4.82 -4.05
N LYS A 282 -21.87 4.25 -5.13
CA LYS A 282 -22.48 3.18 -5.92
C LYS A 282 -21.51 2.00 -6.02
N LEU A 283 -21.59 1.07 -5.11
CA LEU A 283 -20.97 -0.25 -5.17
C LEU A 283 -21.51 -1.03 -6.38
N SER A 284 -21.01 -0.76 -7.58
CA SER A 284 -21.24 -1.62 -8.72
C SER A 284 -20.20 -2.75 -8.73
N PHE A 285 -20.58 -3.93 -9.26
CA PHE A 285 -19.68 -5.08 -9.38
C PHE A 285 -18.39 -4.74 -10.18
N VAL A 286 -18.50 -3.81 -11.13
CA VAL A 286 -17.37 -3.27 -11.91
C VAL A 286 -16.40 -2.50 -11.02
N LYS A 287 -16.88 -1.73 -10.05
CA LYS A 287 -16.04 -0.96 -9.11
C LYS A 287 -15.36 -1.84 -8.07
N ILE A 288 -15.97 -2.96 -7.66
CA ILE A 288 -15.29 -3.97 -6.85
C ILE A 288 -14.12 -4.57 -7.63
N LYS A 289 -14.32 -4.88 -8.91
CA LYS A 289 -13.26 -5.39 -9.79
C LYS A 289 -12.14 -4.37 -9.99
N GLN A 290 -12.46 -3.11 -10.22
CA GLN A 290 -11.49 -2.01 -10.28
C GLN A 290 -10.76 -1.82 -8.95
N GLY A 291 -11.46 -1.85 -7.81
CA GLY A 291 -10.87 -1.74 -6.48
C GLY A 291 -9.84 -2.84 -6.18
N ILE A 292 -10.06 -4.07 -6.65
CA ILE A 292 -9.08 -5.17 -6.54
C ILE A 292 -7.86 -4.89 -7.43
N ILE A 293 -8.06 -4.34 -8.63
CA ILE A 293 -6.98 -4.01 -9.58
C ILE A 293 -6.21 -2.78 -9.09
N GLU A 294 -6.91 -1.77 -8.59
CA GLU A 294 -6.32 -0.51 -8.10
C GLU A 294 -5.55 -0.66 -6.79
N SER A 295 -5.73 -1.75 -6.06
CA SER A 295 -4.93 -2.03 -4.86
C SER A 295 -3.44 -2.24 -5.16
N ASN A 296 -3.04 -2.33 -6.43
CA ASN A 296 -1.70 -2.66 -6.89
C ASN A 296 -1.14 -3.97 -6.29
N TYR A 297 -2.01 -4.76 -5.66
CA TYR A 297 -1.68 -6.04 -5.06
C TYR A 297 -2.33 -7.16 -5.87
N LYS A 298 -1.52 -7.90 -6.61
CA LYS A 298 -2.01 -9.06 -7.36
C LYS A 298 -2.27 -10.23 -6.43
N PRO A 299 -3.28 -11.08 -6.73
CA PRO A 299 -3.46 -12.30 -5.97
C PRO A 299 -2.15 -13.06 -5.84
N GLN A 300 -1.80 -13.42 -4.61
CA GLN A 300 -0.54 -14.09 -4.28
C GLN A 300 -0.78 -15.57 -4.04
N VAL A 301 -0.16 -16.41 -4.84
CA VAL A 301 -0.09 -17.86 -4.61
C VAL A 301 1.17 -18.16 -3.80
N PHE A 302 1.06 -18.98 -2.76
CA PHE A 302 2.19 -19.22 -1.86
C PHE A 302 2.26 -20.64 -1.33
N ILE A 303 3.47 -21.04 -0.95
CA ILE A 303 3.78 -22.24 -0.17
C ILE A 303 4.65 -21.83 1.01
N ILE A 304 4.23 -22.18 2.21
CA ILE A 304 5.00 -21.99 3.45
C ILE A 304 5.42 -23.36 3.97
N THR A 305 6.69 -23.48 4.35
CA THR A 305 7.22 -24.68 5.02
C THR A 305 7.79 -24.29 6.38
N GLU A 306 7.52 -25.09 7.41
CA GLU A 306 8.12 -24.97 8.74
C GLU A 306 8.99 -26.21 8.98
N ILE A 307 10.30 -25.97 9.11
CA ILE A 307 11.35 -26.98 9.25
C ILE A 307 11.91 -26.89 10.67
N PRO A 308 11.69 -27.92 11.51
CA PRO A 308 12.19 -27.92 12.86
C PRO A 308 13.72 -28.12 12.91
N ARG A 309 14.37 -27.42 13.82
CA ARG A 309 15.76 -27.60 14.24
C ARG A 309 15.81 -27.72 15.76
N ASN A 310 16.95 -28.12 16.31
CA ASN A 310 17.05 -28.40 17.75
C ASN A 310 16.58 -27.25 18.66
N ASN A 311 16.94 -26.00 18.33
CA ASN A 311 16.64 -24.83 19.16
C ASN A 311 15.73 -23.81 18.50
N PHE A 312 15.38 -23.99 17.24
CA PHE A 312 14.55 -23.07 16.46
C PHE A 312 13.89 -23.77 15.29
N ASP A 313 12.82 -23.18 14.77
CA ASP A 313 12.20 -23.59 13.52
C ASP A 313 12.58 -22.58 12.42
N ILE A 314 12.85 -23.09 11.21
CA ILE A 314 13.00 -22.25 10.02
C ILE A 314 11.65 -22.22 9.31
N ILE A 315 11.13 -21.03 9.07
CA ILE A 315 9.93 -20.82 8.28
C ILE A 315 10.37 -20.23 6.94
N SER A 316 10.04 -20.89 5.84
CA SER A 316 10.25 -20.37 4.50
C SER A 316 8.91 -20.22 3.77
N LYS A 317 8.73 -19.13 3.02
CA LYS A 317 7.57 -18.89 2.17
C LYS A 317 8.05 -18.57 0.77
N ILE A 318 7.67 -19.40 -0.18
CA ILE A 318 7.85 -19.11 -1.62
C ILE A 318 6.50 -18.63 -2.15
N TYR A 319 6.50 -17.54 -2.91
CA TYR A 319 5.28 -16.99 -3.46
C TYR A 319 5.50 -16.29 -4.80
N TYR A 320 4.41 -16.19 -5.56
CA TYR A 320 4.30 -15.39 -6.78
C TYR A 320 3.10 -14.44 -6.65
N GLY A 321 3.23 -13.19 -7.08
CA GLY A 321 2.20 -12.17 -6.94
C GLY A 321 2.44 -11.26 -5.72
N GLY A 322 1.42 -10.53 -5.29
CA GLY A 322 1.53 -9.48 -4.31
C GLY A 322 1.88 -8.13 -4.96
N TYR A 323 2.70 -7.31 -4.32
CA TYR A 323 3.16 -6.03 -4.88
C TYR A 323 4.26 -6.20 -5.95
N VAL A 324 4.89 -7.36 -6.04
CA VAL A 324 5.97 -7.65 -6.99
C VAL A 324 5.62 -8.89 -7.79
N GLU A 325 5.57 -8.77 -9.11
CA GLU A 325 5.26 -9.86 -10.05
C GLU A 325 6.48 -10.73 -10.32
N ASP A 326 7.07 -11.28 -9.27
CA ASP A 326 8.21 -12.18 -9.35
C ASP A 326 8.05 -13.32 -8.34
N ILE A 327 8.85 -14.37 -8.50
CA ILE A 327 8.97 -15.39 -7.46
C ILE A 327 9.80 -14.81 -6.34
N ASN A 328 9.24 -14.83 -5.14
CA ASN A 328 9.86 -14.28 -3.94
C ASN A 328 10.02 -15.37 -2.88
N LEU A 329 11.04 -15.23 -2.06
CA LEU A 329 11.36 -16.12 -0.96
C LEU A 329 11.45 -15.31 0.35
N ASP A 330 10.55 -15.59 1.28
CA ASP A 330 10.63 -15.11 2.66
C ASP A 330 11.30 -16.17 3.54
N VAL A 331 12.10 -15.73 4.49
CA VAL A 331 12.73 -16.61 5.48
C VAL A 331 12.57 -16.01 6.87
N ALA A 332 12.18 -16.84 7.84
CA ALA A 332 12.15 -16.47 9.24
C ALA A 332 12.69 -17.56 10.14
N LEU A 333 13.25 -17.13 11.25
CA LEU A 333 13.67 -17.97 12.37
C LEU A 333 12.66 -17.83 13.49
N LYS A 334 12.14 -18.95 14.00
CA LYS A 334 11.20 -19.00 15.11
C LYS A 334 11.84 -19.75 16.26
N ILE A 335 12.01 -19.07 17.37
CA ILE A 335 12.43 -19.67 18.65
C ILE A 335 11.18 -19.81 19.51
N GLU A 336 10.85 -21.02 19.95
CA GLU A 336 9.65 -21.28 20.74
C GLU A 336 10.04 -21.78 22.15
N ARG A 337 9.88 -20.89 23.14
CA ARG A 337 10.07 -21.14 24.58
C ARG A 337 8.85 -20.59 25.33
N LYS A 338 9.00 -20.16 26.59
CA LYS A 338 7.95 -19.40 27.32
C LYS A 338 7.52 -18.16 26.57
N ILE A 339 8.44 -17.56 25.83
CA ILE A 339 8.19 -16.48 24.86
C ILE A 339 8.61 -17.02 23.50
N SER A 340 7.75 -16.89 22.48
CA SER A 340 8.10 -17.20 21.10
C SER A 340 8.59 -15.94 20.41
N LEU A 341 9.77 -16.02 19.80
CA LEU A 341 10.38 -14.96 19.02
C LEU A 341 10.41 -15.40 17.55
N ILE A 342 9.93 -14.55 16.65
CA ILE A 342 10.03 -14.77 15.21
C ILE A 342 10.71 -13.56 14.59
N LEU A 343 11.86 -13.77 14.00
CA LEU A 343 12.61 -12.77 13.23
C LEU A 343 12.64 -13.22 11.78
N GLY A 344 12.21 -12.37 10.86
CA GLY A 344 12.15 -12.74 9.45
C GLY A 344 12.34 -11.58 8.49
N THR A 345 12.67 -11.94 7.28
CA THR A 345 12.76 -11.02 6.14
C THR A 345 11.92 -11.53 4.99
N GLN A 346 11.28 -10.61 4.28
CA GLN A 346 10.55 -10.94 3.05
C GLN A 346 11.45 -10.68 1.85
N SER A 347 11.22 -11.47 0.79
CA SER A 347 11.91 -11.35 -0.50
C SER A 347 13.43 -11.35 -0.40
N ILE A 348 13.99 -12.28 0.38
CA ILE A 348 15.45 -12.39 0.59
C ILE A 348 16.20 -12.56 -0.73
N ASN A 349 15.61 -13.21 -1.73
CA ASN A 349 16.17 -13.34 -3.08
C ASN A 349 16.38 -11.98 -3.77
N GLN A 350 15.55 -10.97 -3.47
CA GLN A 350 15.71 -9.61 -3.98
C GLN A 350 16.89 -8.87 -3.29
N ILE A 351 17.16 -9.21 -2.03
CA ILE A 351 18.30 -8.65 -1.28
C ILE A 351 19.62 -9.19 -1.82
N ILE A 352 19.67 -10.49 -2.10
CA ILE A 352 20.86 -11.20 -2.57
C ILE A 352 21.17 -10.85 -4.04
N SER A 353 20.12 -10.63 -4.86
CA SER A 353 20.30 -10.26 -6.26
C SER A 353 20.80 -8.82 -6.39
N LYS A 354 22.06 -8.67 -6.81
CA LYS A 354 22.69 -7.35 -7.05
C LYS A 354 22.01 -6.57 -8.20
N LYS A 355 21.29 -7.22 -9.08
CA LYS A 355 20.74 -6.61 -10.32
C LYS A 355 19.40 -5.90 -10.14
N ASN A 356 18.53 -6.34 -9.22
CA ASN A 356 17.16 -5.81 -9.13
C ASN A 356 16.62 -5.84 -7.70
N ARG A 357 17.15 -4.99 -6.82
CA ARG A 357 16.59 -4.83 -5.46
C ARG A 357 15.27 -4.04 -5.54
N ARG A 358 14.15 -4.76 -5.62
CA ARG A 358 12.82 -4.15 -5.75
C ARG A 358 12.04 -4.11 -4.44
N PHE A 359 12.42 -4.95 -3.48
CA PHE A 359 11.66 -5.10 -2.25
C PHE A 359 12.56 -5.51 -1.08
N PHE A 360 12.31 -4.93 0.08
CA PHE A 360 12.92 -5.31 1.36
C PHE A 360 11.90 -5.18 2.47
N SER A 361 11.86 -6.17 3.37
CA SER A 361 11.07 -6.09 4.59
C SER A 361 11.75 -6.87 5.70
N LEU A 362 11.76 -6.31 6.89
CA LEU A 362 12.19 -6.97 8.11
C LEU A 362 11.02 -6.97 9.09
N TYR A 363 10.78 -8.08 9.77
CA TYR A 363 9.80 -8.14 10.84
C TYR A 363 10.29 -8.89 12.04
N LEU A 364 9.89 -8.41 13.21
CA LEU A 364 10.08 -9.03 14.50
C LEU A 364 8.71 -9.28 15.13
N ARG A 365 8.45 -10.51 15.56
CA ARG A 365 7.24 -10.85 16.30
C ARG A 365 7.59 -11.52 17.61
N ILE A 366 7.07 -10.97 18.69
CA ILE A 366 7.22 -11.50 20.05
C ILE A 366 5.85 -11.98 20.52
N ILE A 367 5.74 -13.26 20.92
CA ILE A 367 4.48 -13.86 21.35
C ILE A 367 4.71 -14.45 22.74
N LYS A 368 4.02 -13.92 23.74
CA LYS A 368 3.96 -14.51 25.09
C LYS A 368 2.69 -15.33 25.20
N LYS A 369 2.82 -16.60 25.59
CA LYS A 369 1.67 -17.47 25.90
C LYS A 369 1.46 -17.43 27.40
N PHE A 370 0.27 -17.04 27.83
CA PHE A 370 -0.16 -17.05 29.23
C PHE A 370 -0.96 -18.32 29.53
#